data_26b1493ec8d32f09a1330bd62514fc47
#
_entry.id   26b1493ec8d32f09a1330bd62514fc47
#
_cell.length_a   1.000
_cell.length_b   1.000
_cell.length_c   1.000
_cell.angle_alpha   90.00
_cell.angle_beta   90.00
_cell.angle_gamma   90.00
#
_symmetry.space_group_name_H-M   'P 1'
#
loop_
_entity.id
_entity.type
_entity.pdbx_description
1 polymer ?
#
loop_
_entity_poly.entity_id
_entity_poly.type
_entity_poly.pdbx_seq_one_letter_code
_entity_poly.pdbx_strand_id
1 'polypeptide(L)'
;MKRWMGLALAMLVVVGISPAAADDLSAERAIVEQLQEPHRILLMRHALAPGIGDPAGFEVEDCATQRNLSAGGRAQARETGERLRAAGLDAIRVFAGPWCRNFDTAELLGFGEPQVLEALGSVFRANESHRERRMRAWREHLAEEYRRESGPAVYVTHRANIMELSGRSIGAGAMLVVAVDAEGNAEPVDP
;
A
#
# COMPACT_ATOMS: atom_id res chain seq x y z
N MET A 1 65.13 -41.54 6.62
CA MET A 1 63.67 -41.53 6.70
C MET A 1 63.26 -40.11 6.99
N LYS A 2 62.81 -39.33 5.93
CA LYS A 2 62.35 -37.92 6.06
C LYS A 2 60.83 -37.92 6.09
N ARG A 3 60.23 -37.48 7.22
CA ARG A 3 58.79 -37.30 7.38
C ARG A 3 58.38 -35.89 6.86
N TRP A 4 57.57 -35.83 5.83
CA TRP A 4 56.98 -34.62 5.36
C TRP A 4 55.65 -34.36 6.13
N MET A 5 55.63 -33.29 6.89
CA MET A 5 54.44 -32.79 7.52
C MET A 5 53.73 -31.84 6.51
N GLY A 6 52.60 -32.28 5.96
CA GLY A 6 51.78 -31.42 5.12
C GLY A 6 50.95 -30.48 5.98
N LEU A 7 51.11 -29.17 5.79
CA LEU A 7 50.27 -28.15 6.37
C LEU A 7 48.98 -28.05 5.53
N ALA A 8 47.83 -28.40 6.10
CA ALA A 8 46.54 -28.15 5.49
C ALA A 8 46.12 -26.71 5.81
N LEU A 9 46.06 -25.86 4.78
CA LEU A 9 45.57 -24.50 4.88
C LEU A 9 44.03 -24.53 4.79
N ALA A 10 43.36 -24.36 5.92
CA ALA A 10 41.91 -24.21 5.95
C ALA A 10 41.52 -22.81 5.45
N MET A 11 40.91 -22.75 4.26
CA MET A 11 40.40 -21.51 3.67
C MET A 11 39.05 -21.17 4.33
N LEU A 12 39.03 -20.19 5.19
CA LEU A 12 37.81 -19.64 5.80
C LEU A 12 37.07 -18.83 4.73
N VAL A 13 35.97 -19.36 4.20
CA VAL A 13 35.07 -18.57 3.32
C VAL A 13 34.23 -17.68 4.23
N VAL A 14 34.60 -16.40 4.33
CA VAL A 14 33.76 -15.37 4.93
C VAL A 14 32.67 -15.01 3.90
N VAL A 15 31.49 -15.52 4.09
CA VAL A 15 30.31 -15.06 3.35
C VAL A 15 29.98 -13.64 3.84
N GLY A 16 30.48 -12.65 3.13
CA GLY A 16 30.16 -11.26 3.38
C GLY A 16 28.68 -11.02 3.09
N ILE A 17 27.90 -10.74 4.12
CA ILE A 17 26.53 -10.24 3.98
C ILE A 17 26.65 -8.85 3.37
N SER A 18 26.16 -8.71 2.14
CA SER A 18 26.26 -7.45 1.38
C SER A 18 25.42 -6.38 2.07
N PRO A 19 25.95 -5.19 2.41
CA PRO A 19 25.18 -4.12 3.06
C PRO A 19 24.03 -3.58 2.19
N ALA A 20 23.99 -3.88 0.90
CA ALA A 20 22.93 -3.48 -0.02
C ALA A 20 21.53 -4.02 0.35
N ALA A 21 21.42 -5.11 1.10
CA ALA A 21 20.13 -5.67 1.53
C ALA A 21 19.52 -4.91 2.73
N ALA A 22 20.32 -4.15 3.49
CA ALA A 22 19.84 -3.38 4.64
C ALA A 22 19.27 -2.02 4.23
N ASP A 23 19.81 -1.40 3.17
CA ASP A 23 19.32 -0.12 2.65
C ASP A 23 18.00 -0.27 1.86
N ASP A 24 17.71 -1.48 1.36
CA ASP A 24 16.54 -1.74 0.52
C ASP A 24 15.18 -1.71 1.28
N LEU A 25 15.16 -1.76 2.60
CA LEU A 25 13.95 -1.69 3.44
C LEU A 25 13.83 -0.37 4.23
N SER A 26 14.66 0.61 3.99
CA SER A 26 14.67 1.85 4.78
C SER A 26 13.35 2.61 4.69
N ALA A 27 12.77 2.68 3.49
CA ALA A 27 11.49 3.35 3.25
C ALA A 27 10.32 2.62 3.94
N GLU A 28 10.27 1.28 3.88
CA GLU A 28 9.24 0.50 4.54
C GLU A 28 9.36 0.55 6.07
N ARG A 29 10.58 0.57 6.60
CA ARG A 29 10.80 0.76 8.04
C ARG A 29 10.32 2.13 8.51
N ALA A 30 10.59 3.20 7.76
CA ALA A 30 10.07 4.53 8.06
C ALA A 30 8.53 4.55 8.05
N ILE A 31 7.90 3.89 7.07
CA ILE A 31 6.43 3.73 7.04
C ILE A 31 5.93 2.99 8.28
N VAL A 32 6.56 1.86 8.63
CA VAL A 32 6.14 1.05 9.79
C VAL A 32 6.31 1.83 11.08
N GLU A 33 7.41 2.57 11.26
CA GLU A 33 7.65 3.44 12.42
C GLU A 33 6.56 4.53 12.53
N GLN A 34 6.25 5.22 11.43
CA GLN A 34 5.20 6.23 11.41
C GLN A 34 3.82 5.67 11.74
N LEU A 35 3.51 4.43 11.33
CA LEU A 35 2.25 3.77 11.63
C LEU A 35 2.08 3.34 13.10
N GLN A 36 3.15 3.41 13.93
CA GLN A 36 3.05 3.22 15.38
C GLN A 36 2.47 4.46 16.11
N GLU A 37 2.53 5.62 15.46
CA GLU A 37 1.96 6.84 16.02
C GLU A 37 0.42 6.81 15.94
N PRO A 38 -0.28 7.40 16.91
CA PRO A 38 -1.74 7.46 16.91
C PRO A 38 -2.30 8.12 15.64
N HIS A 39 -3.45 7.64 15.18
CA HIS A 39 -4.21 8.21 14.07
C HIS A 39 -3.41 8.32 12.75
N ARG A 40 -2.45 7.41 12.55
CA ARG A 40 -1.73 7.25 11.30
C ARG A 40 -2.36 6.14 10.46
N ILE A 41 -2.52 6.42 9.18
CA ILE A 41 -3.00 5.45 8.19
C ILE A 41 -2.10 5.45 6.96
N LEU A 42 -2.14 4.35 6.22
CA LEU A 42 -1.41 4.18 4.98
C LEU A 42 -2.36 4.31 3.79
N LEU A 43 -2.19 5.33 2.97
CA LEU A 43 -2.83 5.44 1.67
C LEU A 43 -1.98 4.71 0.64
N MET A 44 -2.59 3.86 -0.18
CA MET A 44 -1.91 3.17 -1.26
C MET A 44 -2.69 3.30 -2.56
N ARG A 45 -2.02 3.71 -3.63
CA ARG A 45 -2.61 3.60 -4.95
C ARG A 45 -2.54 2.14 -5.40
N HIS A 46 -3.61 1.64 -6.04
CA HIS A 46 -3.60 0.31 -6.65
C HIS A 46 -2.32 0.07 -7.45
N ALA A 47 -1.83 -1.16 -7.48
CA ALA A 47 -0.64 -1.57 -8.20
C ALA A 47 -0.78 -1.36 -9.73
N LEU A 48 0.26 -1.65 -10.48
CA LEU A 48 0.34 -1.35 -11.90
C LEU A 48 -0.81 -2.00 -12.70
N ALA A 49 -1.70 -1.14 -13.22
CA ALA A 49 -2.74 -1.46 -14.18
C ALA A 49 -2.52 -0.59 -15.42
N PRO A 50 -2.03 -1.12 -16.55
CA PRO A 50 -1.70 -0.34 -17.74
C PRO A 50 -2.90 0.38 -18.34
N GLY A 51 -2.67 1.58 -18.90
CA GLY A 51 -3.71 2.40 -19.51
C GLY A 51 -4.27 3.47 -18.58
N ILE A 52 -5.26 4.21 -19.07
CA ILE A 52 -5.90 5.35 -18.38
C ILE A 52 -7.42 5.19 -18.43
N GLY A 53 -8.04 5.20 -17.24
CA GLY A 53 -9.49 4.99 -17.11
C GLY A 53 -9.89 3.53 -17.31
N ASP A 54 -11.17 3.28 -17.26
CA ASP A 54 -11.77 1.99 -17.60
C ASP A 54 -12.37 2.04 -19.00
N PRO A 55 -12.60 0.90 -19.70
CA PRO A 55 -13.28 0.86 -20.97
C PRO A 55 -14.68 1.50 -20.92
N ALA A 56 -15.18 1.97 -22.06
CA ALA A 56 -16.55 2.47 -22.13
C ALA A 56 -17.55 1.36 -21.79
N GLY A 57 -18.52 1.66 -20.91
CA GLY A 57 -19.54 0.68 -20.51
C GLY A 57 -19.06 -0.35 -19.49
N PHE A 58 -17.92 -0.12 -18.82
CA PHE A 58 -17.47 -1.02 -17.73
C PHE A 58 -18.49 -1.02 -16.57
N GLU A 59 -18.57 -2.15 -15.92
CA GLU A 59 -19.38 -2.37 -14.71
C GLU A 59 -18.44 -2.67 -13.52
N VAL A 60 -18.74 -2.06 -12.35
CA VAL A 60 -17.87 -2.21 -11.16
C VAL A 60 -17.91 -3.63 -10.62
N GLU A 61 -19.04 -4.31 -10.77
CA GLU A 61 -19.28 -5.67 -10.32
C GLU A 61 -18.72 -6.74 -11.29
N ASP A 62 -18.31 -6.34 -12.51
CA ASP A 62 -17.74 -7.24 -13.50
C ASP A 62 -16.29 -6.88 -13.83
N CYS A 63 -15.37 -7.62 -13.22
CA CYS A 63 -13.93 -7.45 -13.44
C CYS A 63 -13.51 -7.63 -14.91
N ALA A 64 -14.22 -8.42 -15.71
CA ALA A 64 -13.87 -8.63 -17.11
C ALA A 64 -14.05 -7.37 -17.96
N THR A 65 -14.88 -6.43 -17.51
CA THR A 65 -15.15 -5.15 -18.18
C THR A 65 -14.21 -4.03 -17.76
N GLN A 66 -13.42 -4.24 -16.70
CA GLN A 66 -12.56 -3.23 -16.10
C GLN A 66 -11.13 -3.28 -16.63
N ARG A 67 -10.40 -2.18 -16.39
CA ARG A 67 -8.95 -2.14 -16.48
C ARG A 67 -8.34 -2.76 -15.23
N ASN A 68 -7.74 -3.93 -15.35
CA ASN A 68 -7.21 -4.73 -14.26
C ASN A 68 -5.70 -4.64 -14.11
N LEU A 69 -5.17 -5.19 -13.02
CA LEU A 69 -3.74 -5.30 -12.78
C LEU A 69 -3.07 -6.14 -13.88
N SER A 70 -1.90 -5.69 -14.33
CA SER A 70 -1.00 -6.53 -15.12
C SER A 70 -0.36 -7.64 -14.26
N ALA A 71 0.29 -8.62 -14.89
CA ALA A 71 1.10 -9.60 -14.17
C ALA A 71 2.19 -8.92 -13.30
N GLY A 72 2.84 -7.86 -13.84
CA GLY A 72 3.79 -7.05 -13.09
C GLY A 72 3.14 -6.30 -11.92
N GLY A 73 1.90 -5.81 -12.07
CA GLY A 73 1.17 -5.18 -10.98
C GLY A 73 0.81 -6.16 -9.86
N ARG A 74 0.42 -7.38 -10.20
CA ARG A 74 0.19 -8.44 -9.21
C ARG A 74 1.47 -8.83 -8.46
N ALA A 75 2.60 -8.91 -9.15
CA ALA A 75 3.91 -9.14 -8.54
C ALA A 75 4.30 -7.99 -7.61
N GLN A 76 4.15 -6.73 -8.07
CA GLN A 76 4.40 -5.52 -7.29
C GLN A 76 3.60 -5.52 -5.97
N ALA A 77 2.31 -5.85 -6.01
CA ALA A 77 1.47 -5.87 -4.81
C ALA A 77 1.94 -6.92 -3.78
N ARG A 78 2.31 -8.13 -4.23
CA ARG A 78 2.87 -9.17 -3.35
C ARG A 78 4.19 -8.74 -2.73
N GLU A 79 5.11 -8.24 -3.55
CA GLU A 79 6.41 -7.74 -3.11
C GLU A 79 6.26 -6.61 -2.09
N THR A 80 5.33 -5.66 -2.31
CA THR A 80 5.05 -4.60 -1.35
C THR A 80 4.63 -5.18 0.01
N GLY A 81 3.72 -6.14 0.03
CA GLY A 81 3.30 -6.80 1.28
C GLY A 81 4.43 -7.58 1.96
N GLU A 82 5.28 -8.26 1.20
CA GLU A 82 6.46 -8.98 1.71
C GLU A 82 7.47 -8.01 2.34
N ARG A 83 7.76 -6.88 1.67
CA ARG A 83 8.67 -5.85 2.17
C ARG A 83 8.15 -5.16 3.44
N LEU A 84 6.86 -4.86 3.51
CA LEU A 84 6.24 -4.32 4.73
C LEU A 84 6.35 -5.31 5.91
N ARG A 85 6.10 -6.61 5.70
CA ARG A 85 6.31 -7.64 6.74
C ARG A 85 7.78 -7.75 7.13
N ALA A 86 8.69 -7.74 6.17
CA ALA A 86 10.14 -7.77 6.45
C ALA A 86 10.62 -6.52 7.20
N ALA A 87 9.91 -5.40 7.06
CA ALA A 87 10.14 -4.17 7.82
C ALA A 87 9.52 -4.17 9.23
N GLY A 88 8.76 -5.21 9.60
CA GLY A 88 8.17 -5.39 10.93
C GLY A 88 6.67 -5.06 11.02
N LEU A 89 5.95 -4.94 9.90
CA LEU A 89 4.50 -4.79 9.90
C LEU A 89 3.83 -6.17 9.94
N ASP A 90 3.57 -6.69 11.13
CA ASP A 90 3.00 -8.04 11.28
C ASP A 90 1.51 -8.12 10.94
N ALA A 91 0.76 -7.06 11.24
CA ALA A 91 -0.68 -6.97 10.97
C ALA A 91 -1.12 -5.54 10.71
N ILE A 92 -2.06 -5.38 9.79
CA ILE A 92 -2.73 -4.12 9.51
C ILE A 92 -4.11 -4.41 8.92
N ARG A 93 -5.13 -3.60 9.26
CA ARG A 93 -6.44 -3.70 8.63
C ARG A 93 -6.37 -3.18 7.19
N VAL A 94 -7.06 -3.85 6.28
CA VAL A 94 -7.00 -3.54 4.85
C VAL A 94 -8.37 -3.12 4.34
N PHE A 95 -8.46 -1.92 3.81
CA PHE A 95 -9.63 -1.41 3.10
C PHE A 95 -9.31 -1.24 1.62
N ALA A 96 -10.27 -1.59 0.77
CA ALA A 96 -10.14 -1.45 -0.69
C ALA A 96 -11.38 -0.78 -1.30
N GLY A 97 -11.16 0.04 -2.33
CA GLY A 97 -12.26 0.48 -3.17
C GLY A 97 -12.87 -0.68 -3.97
N PRO A 98 -14.13 -0.56 -4.45
CA PRO A 98 -14.86 -1.66 -5.09
C PRO A 98 -14.33 -2.06 -6.48
N TRP A 99 -13.40 -1.32 -7.09
CA TRP A 99 -12.76 -1.72 -8.34
C TRP A 99 -11.85 -2.92 -8.15
N CYS A 100 -11.91 -3.88 -9.09
CA CYS A 100 -11.13 -5.12 -9.01
C CYS A 100 -9.63 -4.88 -8.84
N ARG A 101 -9.02 -3.89 -9.51
CA ARG A 101 -7.60 -3.54 -9.30
C ARG A 101 -7.26 -3.05 -7.89
N ASN A 102 -8.23 -2.44 -7.18
CA ASN A 102 -8.01 -2.04 -5.79
C ASN A 102 -8.09 -3.26 -4.88
N PHE A 103 -9.15 -4.05 -5.05
CA PHE A 103 -9.36 -5.27 -4.27
C PHE A 103 -8.20 -6.27 -4.46
N ASP A 104 -7.85 -6.56 -5.72
CA ASP A 104 -6.71 -7.42 -6.06
C ASP A 104 -5.38 -6.92 -5.44
N THR A 105 -5.14 -5.60 -5.47
CA THR A 105 -3.93 -5.03 -4.84
C THR A 105 -3.96 -5.29 -3.34
N ALA A 106 -5.07 -4.98 -2.68
CA ALA A 106 -5.25 -5.14 -1.25
C ALA A 106 -5.12 -6.60 -0.79
N GLU A 107 -5.76 -7.52 -1.51
CA GLU A 107 -5.67 -8.96 -1.25
C GLU A 107 -4.23 -9.47 -1.39
N LEU A 108 -3.53 -9.05 -2.45
CA LEU A 108 -2.16 -9.47 -2.74
C LEU A 108 -1.12 -8.91 -1.78
N LEU A 109 -1.43 -7.86 -0.99
CA LEU A 109 -0.58 -7.44 0.12
C LEU A 109 -0.44 -8.55 1.18
N GLY A 110 -1.43 -9.45 1.33
CA GLY A 110 -1.35 -10.61 2.19
C GLY A 110 -1.47 -10.33 3.70
N PHE A 111 -2.22 -9.28 4.08
CA PHE A 111 -2.52 -8.95 5.48
C PHE A 111 -3.94 -9.40 5.93
N GLY A 112 -4.55 -10.30 5.19
CA GLY A 112 -5.90 -10.80 5.42
C GLY A 112 -6.90 -10.34 4.36
N GLU A 113 -8.18 -10.67 4.56
CA GLU A 113 -9.25 -10.33 3.61
C GLU A 113 -9.54 -8.83 3.64
N PRO A 114 -9.48 -8.12 2.49
CA PRO A 114 -9.78 -6.71 2.42
C PRO A 114 -11.27 -6.42 2.68
N GLN A 115 -11.54 -5.35 3.42
CA GLN A 115 -12.90 -4.82 3.57
C GLN A 115 -13.20 -3.85 2.43
N VAL A 116 -14.26 -4.11 1.67
CA VAL A 116 -14.68 -3.19 0.61
C VAL A 116 -15.30 -1.94 1.24
N LEU A 117 -14.76 -0.78 0.87
CA LEU A 117 -15.28 0.52 1.28
C LEU A 117 -15.68 1.32 0.03
N GLU A 118 -16.98 1.48 -0.18
CA GLU A 118 -17.54 2.19 -1.35
C GLU A 118 -17.00 3.61 -1.53
N ALA A 119 -16.71 4.30 -0.43
CA ALA A 119 -16.13 5.64 -0.44
C ALA A 119 -14.77 5.71 -1.16
N LEU A 120 -14.03 4.61 -1.27
CA LEU A 120 -12.74 4.51 -1.98
C LEU A 120 -12.90 4.32 -3.49
N GLY A 121 -14.13 4.24 -4.01
CA GLY A 121 -14.40 4.16 -5.44
C GLY A 121 -13.88 5.38 -6.20
N SER A 122 -13.51 5.21 -7.47
CA SER A 122 -12.81 6.21 -8.28
C SER A 122 -13.59 7.52 -8.42
N VAL A 123 -12.93 8.65 -8.14
CA VAL A 123 -13.43 9.99 -8.47
C VAL A 123 -12.81 10.53 -9.77
N PHE A 124 -12.04 9.72 -10.48
CA PHE A 124 -11.45 10.11 -11.77
C PHE A 124 -12.56 10.35 -12.81
N ARG A 125 -12.60 11.56 -13.40
CA ARG A 125 -13.64 12.02 -14.32
C ARG A 125 -15.07 12.06 -13.75
N ALA A 126 -15.20 11.93 -12.42
CA ALA A 126 -16.49 12.11 -11.77
C ALA A 126 -16.93 13.60 -11.85
N ASN A 127 -18.23 13.83 -11.91
CA ASN A 127 -18.77 15.18 -11.73
C ASN A 127 -18.57 15.63 -10.26
N GLU A 128 -18.70 16.95 -10.04
CA GLU A 128 -18.45 17.59 -8.74
C GLU A 128 -19.25 16.92 -7.61
N SER A 129 -20.57 16.79 -7.78
CA SER A 129 -21.44 16.24 -6.74
C SER A 129 -21.11 14.79 -6.37
N HIS A 130 -20.67 13.99 -7.33
CA HIS A 130 -20.23 12.61 -7.06
C HIS A 130 -18.91 12.58 -6.29
N ARG A 131 -17.96 13.43 -6.68
CA ARG A 131 -16.67 13.60 -6.00
C ARG A 131 -16.87 14.01 -4.54
N GLU A 132 -17.64 15.07 -4.32
CA GLU A 132 -17.96 15.57 -2.98
C GLU A 132 -18.61 14.51 -2.09
N ARG A 133 -19.61 13.77 -2.61
CA ARG A 133 -20.26 12.71 -1.83
C ARG A 133 -19.26 11.61 -1.42
N ARG A 134 -18.40 11.15 -2.34
CA ARG A 134 -17.40 10.11 -2.02
C ARG A 134 -16.37 10.61 -1.03
N MET A 135 -15.85 11.81 -1.22
CA MET A 135 -14.88 12.39 -0.29
C MET A 135 -15.46 12.64 1.10
N ARG A 136 -16.71 13.09 1.18
CA ARG A 136 -17.43 13.23 2.45
C ARG A 136 -17.58 11.88 3.14
N ALA A 137 -18.08 10.87 2.45
CA ALA A 137 -18.26 9.54 3.01
C ALA A 137 -16.93 8.92 3.49
N TRP A 138 -15.82 9.19 2.78
CA TRP A 138 -14.50 8.72 3.22
C TRP A 138 -14.02 9.47 4.46
N ARG A 139 -14.17 10.80 4.54
CA ARG A 139 -13.84 11.57 5.75
C ARG A 139 -14.69 11.15 6.94
N GLU A 140 -15.99 10.93 6.75
CA GLU A 140 -16.88 10.42 7.81
C GLU A 140 -16.40 9.05 8.35
N HIS A 141 -15.98 8.15 7.46
CA HIS A 141 -15.37 6.87 7.85
C HIS A 141 -14.07 7.09 8.64
N LEU A 142 -13.16 7.94 8.17
CA LEU A 142 -11.91 8.24 8.86
C LEU A 142 -12.13 8.89 10.24
N ALA A 143 -13.09 9.81 10.35
CA ALA A 143 -13.48 10.42 11.62
C ALA A 143 -14.05 9.39 12.61
N GLU A 144 -14.79 8.38 12.12
CA GLU A 144 -15.27 7.29 12.96
C GLU A 144 -14.12 6.39 13.42
N GLU A 145 -13.18 6.06 12.53
CA GLU A 145 -11.97 5.29 12.86
C GLU A 145 -11.10 6.04 13.89
N TYR A 146 -10.98 7.37 13.75
CA TYR A 146 -10.30 8.23 14.73
C TYR A 146 -10.95 8.12 16.12
N ARG A 147 -12.28 8.29 16.21
CA ARG A 147 -13.01 8.22 17.50
C ARG A 147 -12.93 6.85 18.16
N ARG A 148 -12.81 5.77 17.37
CA ARG A 148 -12.68 4.40 17.88
C ARG A 148 -11.26 4.03 18.30
N GLU A 149 -10.28 4.89 18.03
CA GLU A 149 -8.86 4.56 18.20
C GLU A 149 -8.49 3.22 17.56
N SER A 150 -9.02 2.99 16.36
CA SER A 150 -9.06 1.66 15.71
C SER A 150 -7.69 1.12 15.30
N GLY A 151 -6.61 1.88 15.51
CA GLY A 151 -5.26 1.55 15.10
C GLY A 151 -5.01 1.72 13.59
N PRO A 152 -3.81 1.39 13.10
CA PRO A 152 -3.43 1.63 11.73
C PRO A 152 -4.22 0.79 10.73
N ALA A 153 -4.44 1.35 9.55
CA ALA A 153 -5.07 0.70 8.42
C ALA A 153 -4.44 1.12 7.10
N VAL A 154 -4.45 0.24 6.10
CA VAL A 154 -4.12 0.59 4.72
C VAL A 154 -5.40 0.77 3.89
N TYR A 155 -5.45 1.84 3.12
CA TYR A 155 -6.56 2.18 2.22
C TYR A 155 -6.09 2.13 0.78
N VAL A 156 -6.45 1.08 0.06
CA VAL A 156 -6.09 0.88 -1.35
C VAL A 156 -7.14 1.52 -2.24
N THR A 157 -6.73 2.57 -2.97
CA THR A 157 -7.64 3.36 -3.81
C THR A 157 -6.94 3.90 -5.06
N HIS A 158 -7.45 4.97 -5.63
CA HIS A 158 -7.02 5.57 -6.87
C HIS A 158 -6.21 6.85 -6.65
N ARG A 159 -5.34 7.19 -7.62
CA ARG A 159 -4.55 8.43 -7.58
C ARG A 159 -5.41 9.69 -7.38
N ALA A 160 -6.56 9.76 -8.06
CA ALA A 160 -7.44 10.93 -7.95
C ALA A 160 -8.02 11.09 -6.54
N ASN A 161 -8.38 9.96 -5.89
CA ASN A 161 -8.88 9.95 -4.53
C ASN A 161 -7.81 10.39 -3.52
N ILE A 162 -6.59 9.86 -3.65
CA ILE A 162 -5.46 10.22 -2.78
C ILE A 162 -5.14 11.71 -2.93
N MET A 163 -5.07 12.20 -4.17
CA MET A 163 -4.83 13.62 -4.44
C MET A 163 -5.91 14.52 -3.82
N GLU A 164 -7.19 14.13 -3.93
CA GLU A 164 -8.31 14.89 -3.39
C GLU A 164 -8.32 14.92 -1.86
N LEU A 165 -7.92 13.80 -1.22
CA LEU A 165 -7.91 13.68 0.23
C LEU A 165 -6.69 14.36 0.86
N SER A 166 -5.49 14.15 0.30
CA SER A 166 -4.20 14.49 0.93
C SER A 166 -3.41 15.60 0.22
N GLY A 167 -3.90 16.07 -0.95
CA GLY A 167 -3.14 17.01 -1.78
C GLY A 167 -1.91 16.41 -2.47
N ARG A 168 -1.64 15.10 -2.32
CA ARG A 168 -0.46 14.43 -2.91
C ARG A 168 -0.85 13.47 -4.02
N SER A 169 -0.08 13.48 -5.10
CA SER A 169 -0.23 12.53 -6.21
C SER A 169 0.88 11.47 -6.15
N ILE A 170 0.51 10.20 -6.08
CA ILE A 170 1.46 9.09 -5.99
C ILE A 170 1.35 8.12 -7.19
N GLY A 171 2.45 7.41 -7.47
CA GLY A 171 2.55 6.40 -8.53
C GLY A 171 1.73 5.13 -8.25
N ALA A 172 1.63 4.24 -9.25
CA ALA A 172 1.00 2.94 -9.08
C ALA A 172 1.80 2.09 -8.07
N GLY A 173 1.12 1.50 -7.08
CA GLY A 173 1.73 0.75 -6.00
C GLY A 173 2.47 1.60 -4.94
N ALA A 174 2.55 2.92 -5.14
CA ALA A 174 3.17 3.79 -4.15
C ALA A 174 2.28 4.00 -2.92
N MET A 175 2.92 4.29 -1.81
CA MET A 175 2.32 4.45 -0.48
C MET A 175 2.59 5.84 0.07
N LEU A 176 1.71 6.31 0.95
CA LEU A 176 1.79 7.60 1.63
C LEU A 176 1.21 7.46 3.04
N VAL A 177 1.99 7.73 4.07
CA VAL A 177 1.46 7.83 5.44
C VAL A 177 0.81 9.20 5.61
N VAL A 178 -0.36 9.22 6.22
CA VAL A 178 -1.07 10.45 6.56
C VAL A 178 -1.53 10.41 8.02
N ALA A 179 -1.56 11.59 8.64
CA ALA A 179 -2.22 11.81 9.92
C ALA A 179 -3.69 12.14 9.68
N VAL A 180 -4.57 11.55 10.45
CA VAL A 180 -6.02 11.81 10.39
C VAL A 180 -6.43 12.60 11.61
N ASP A 181 -7.27 13.64 11.42
CA ASP A 181 -7.87 14.40 12.50
C ASP A 181 -9.28 13.91 12.88
N ALA A 182 -9.88 14.54 13.89
CA ALA A 182 -11.21 14.19 14.40
C ALA A 182 -12.35 14.41 13.38
N GLU A 183 -12.11 15.25 12.38
CA GLU A 183 -13.03 15.56 11.28
C GLU A 183 -12.81 14.63 10.07
N GLY A 184 -11.79 13.76 10.12
CA GLY A 184 -11.43 12.83 9.04
C GLY A 184 -10.63 13.48 7.91
N ASN A 185 -10.03 14.65 8.13
CA ASN A 185 -9.05 15.19 7.18
C ASN A 185 -7.74 14.43 7.32
N ALA A 186 -6.98 14.38 6.22
CA ALA A 186 -5.76 13.60 6.16
C ALA A 186 -4.59 14.46 5.64
N GLU A 187 -3.58 14.65 6.48
CA GLU A 187 -2.39 15.40 6.13
C GLU A 187 -1.19 14.46 5.93
N PRO A 188 -0.42 14.62 4.83
CA PRO A 188 0.79 13.85 4.60
C PRO A 188 1.77 13.99 5.75
N VAL A 189 2.37 12.87 6.15
CA VAL A 189 3.49 12.87 7.08
C VAL A 189 4.77 12.85 6.25
N ASP A 190 5.64 13.81 6.47
CA ASP A 190 6.97 13.81 5.85
C ASP A 190 7.82 12.67 6.45
N PRO A 191 8.63 11.98 5.65
CA PRO A 191 9.47 10.87 6.08
C PRO A 191 10.56 11.27 7.06
#